data_6d088d36ec8181d872688b2e8b0728c4
#
_entry.id   6d088d36ec8181d872688b2e8b0728c4
#
_cell.length_a   1.000
_cell.length_b   1.000
_cell.length_c   1.000
_cell.angle_alpha   90.00
_cell.angle_beta   90.00
_cell.angle_gamma   90.00
#
_symmetry.space_group_name_H-M   'P 1'
#
loop_
_entity.id
_entity.type
_entity.pdbx_description
1 polymer ?
#
loop_
_entity_poly.entity_id
_entity_poly.type
_entity_poly.pdbx_seq_one_letter_code
_entity_poly.pdbx_strand_id
1 'polypeptide(L)'
;MPDLEQSLRGHDLGHLRIAAELWGIDIEASEARAALEEFIDAALQPDRIADLLETLPPEARTALDELLISGGRMPWPHFTRQFGEVREMGPGRRDREQPHRNPVSAAEMLFYRGLVARAFFDSPTGPEEFAYVPEDLIQRLPAPENNTAAPFGRPASAKETTHIIPANDWILDDACTLLAALRLGKSPSAILDFFVHPDACASLHTLYPLTPKFLTTLLGAGSLLDPDGLPQPEPARAFLEASRGEALSLLGRAWLDSETLNELRLMPGLEAEGEWQNDPRQTRKVVLTFLSGLPEDTWWSLEGFISGVREKHPDFQRPAGDYDSWFIRDLKTGEYLRGFEHWDQIDGALLRYLITGPLHWLGFIDLAAPGKEQAAAAFRFSKWSSALLRGGAPEGLVAEESPITVTSNARMVVPRLTPRVARYQISRLSVWEKKADDKYTHRLSPASLERAREQGLQVSHLEAILKRYAEAVPPSLIKALQRWEAKGTEARLAQALVLRVRSADILTELRSSRAARFLGEPLGPMAVIVKPGAWQKVLDYLAEMGYLGEAEFENEML
;
A
#
# COMPACT_ATOMS: atom_id res chain seq x y z
N MET A 1 -28.93 8.78 20.18
CA MET A 1 -29.72 7.55 19.92
C MET A 1 -31.04 7.66 20.68
N PRO A 2 -32.10 6.90 20.33
CA PRO A 2 -33.31 6.86 21.14
C PRO A 2 -33.03 6.34 22.55
N ASP A 3 -33.74 6.86 23.53
CA ASP A 3 -33.72 6.36 24.92
C ASP A 3 -34.56 5.08 25.10
N LEU A 4 -34.55 4.51 26.27
CA LEU A 4 -35.24 3.25 26.56
C LEU A 4 -36.79 3.40 26.40
N GLU A 5 -37.35 4.53 26.82
CA GLU A 5 -38.79 4.82 26.63
C GLU A 5 -39.14 4.87 25.13
N GLN A 6 -38.35 5.61 24.33
CA GLN A 6 -38.58 5.71 22.89
C GLN A 6 -38.43 4.36 22.18
N SER A 7 -37.48 3.54 22.62
CA SER A 7 -37.20 2.21 22.07
C SER A 7 -38.37 1.24 22.29
N LEU A 8 -39.05 1.35 23.41
CA LEU A 8 -40.16 0.46 23.81
C LEU A 8 -41.56 1.00 23.51
N ARG A 9 -41.70 2.27 23.12
CA ARG A 9 -42.98 2.97 22.93
C ARG A 9 -43.93 2.29 21.91
N GLY A 10 -43.44 1.54 20.97
CA GLY A 10 -44.22 0.84 19.95
C GLY A 10 -44.65 -0.57 20.32
N HIS A 11 -44.22 -1.08 21.49
CA HIS A 11 -44.49 -2.43 21.91
C HIS A 11 -45.84 -2.56 22.69
N ASP A 12 -46.46 -3.74 22.60
CA ASP A 12 -47.68 -4.03 23.30
C ASP A 12 -47.43 -4.37 24.80
N LEU A 13 -48.51 -4.38 25.60
CA LEU A 13 -48.44 -4.67 27.02
C LEU A 13 -47.81 -6.03 27.34
N GLY A 14 -47.99 -7.05 26.48
CA GLY A 14 -47.36 -8.36 26.65
C GLY A 14 -45.86 -8.30 26.54
N HIS A 15 -45.31 -7.53 25.58
CA HIS A 15 -43.89 -7.34 25.46
C HIS A 15 -43.27 -6.60 26.65
N LEU A 16 -43.93 -5.54 27.13
CA LEU A 16 -43.50 -4.79 28.31
C LEU A 16 -43.49 -5.65 29.58
N ARG A 17 -44.48 -6.52 29.76
CA ARG A 17 -44.50 -7.48 30.87
C ARG A 17 -43.38 -8.52 30.78
N ILE A 18 -43.02 -8.95 29.57
CA ILE A 18 -41.87 -9.84 29.37
C ILE A 18 -40.59 -9.13 29.77
N ALA A 19 -40.37 -7.88 29.31
CA ALA A 19 -39.19 -7.10 29.70
C ALA A 19 -39.13 -6.94 31.24
N ALA A 20 -40.24 -6.57 31.86
CA ALA A 20 -40.34 -6.43 33.33
C ALA A 20 -40.05 -7.75 34.08
N GLU A 21 -40.63 -8.87 33.63
CA GLU A 21 -40.33 -10.22 34.19
C GLU A 21 -38.81 -10.51 34.16
N LEU A 22 -38.16 -10.18 33.02
CA LEU A 22 -36.73 -10.42 32.85
C LEU A 22 -35.84 -9.45 33.68
N TRP A 23 -36.38 -8.30 34.09
CA TRP A 23 -35.71 -7.34 34.98
C TRP A 23 -36.09 -7.56 36.47
N GLY A 24 -36.95 -8.50 36.77
CA GLY A 24 -37.48 -8.69 38.11
C GLY A 24 -38.31 -7.49 38.61
N ILE A 25 -39.05 -6.85 37.70
CA ILE A 25 -39.93 -5.71 37.98
C ILE A 25 -41.39 -6.18 37.88
N ASP A 26 -42.19 -5.93 38.91
CA ASP A 26 -43.62 -6.18 38.88
C ASP A 26 -44.34 -4.94 38.30
N ILE A 27 -45.16 -5.14 37.25
CA ILE A 27 -46.01 -4.11 36.64
C ILE A 27 -47.46 -4.40 36.96
N GLU A 28 -48.11 -3.42 37.62
CA GLU A 28 -49.54 -3.51 37.98
C GLU A 28 -50.45 -2.90 36.90
N ALA A 29 -49.89 -2.01 36.04
CA ALA A 29 -50.64 -1.32 35.02
C ALA A 29 -51.29 -2.28 34.01
N SER A 30 -52.56 -1.96 33.64
CA SER A 30 -53.34 -2.70 32.64
C SER A 30 -53.27 -2.14 31.23
N GLU A 31 -52.72 -0.93 31.06
CA GLU A 31 -52.56 -0.26 29.79
C GLU A 31 -51.09 -0.15 29.42
N ALA A 32 -50.74 -0.34 28.12
CA ALA A 32 -49.36 -0.36 27.66
C ALA A 32 -48.58 0.92 28.00
N ARG A 33 -49.22 2.11 27.92
CA ARG A 33 -48.56 3.37 28.22
C ARG A 33 -48.19 3.51 29.69
N ALA A 34 -49.14 3.19 30.59
CA ALA A 34 -48.87 3.24 32.04
C ALA A 34 -47.84 2.17 32.45
N ALA A 35 -47.90 0.99 31.83
CA ALA A 35 -46.92 -0.08 32.04
C ALA A 35 -45.52 0.31 31.59
N LEU A 36 -45.41 1.07 30.50
CA LEU A 36 -44.11 1.61 30.03
C LEU A 36 -43.52 2.62 31.02
N GLU A 37 -44.34 3.60 31.47
CA GLU A 37 -43.91 4.59 32.46
C GLU A 37 -43.44 3.91 33.77
N GLU A 38 -44.22 2.94 34.29
CA GLU A 38 -43.87 2.17 35.47
C GLU A 38 -42.58 1.34 35.30
N PHE A 39 -42.40 0.73 34.13
CA PHE A 39 -41.19 -0.03 33.79
C PHE A 39 -39.93 0.86 33.75
N ILE A 40 -40.00 1.99 33.05
CA ILE A 40 -38.85 2.90 32.86
C ILE A 40 -38.38 3.44 34.21
N ASP A 41 -39.32 3.90 35.07
CA ASP A 41 -39.00 4.44 36.38
C ASP A 41 -38.26 3.43 37.27
N ALA A 42 -38.63 2.15 37.18
CA ALA A 42 -37.99 1.08 37.93
C ALA A 42 -36.69 0.59 37.30
N ALA A 43 -36.64 0.42 35.95
CA ALA A 43 -35.51 -0.16 35.24
C ALA A 43 -34.26 0.72 35.27
N LEU A 44 -34.41 2.05 35.25
CA LEU A 44 -33.28 2.98 35.25
C LEU A 44 -32.63 3.20 36.61
N GLN A 45 -33.07 2.47 37.66
CA GLN A 45 -32.38 2.49 38.94
C GLN A 45 -31.04 1.72 38.87
N PRO A 46 -29.93 2.27 39.44
CA PRO A 46 -28.61 1.66 39.33
C PRO A 46 -28.56 0.20 39.82
N ASP A 47 -29.21 -0.12 40.91
CA ASP A 47 -29.23 -1.47 41.49
C ASP A 47 -29.89 -2.46 40.54
N ARG A 48 -30.96 -2.06 39.82
CA ARG A 48 -31.66 -2.92 38.85
C ARG A 48 -30.82 -3.24 37.64
N ILE A 49 -30.05 -2.27 37.17
CA ILE A 49 -29.13 -2.49 36.05
C ILE A 49 -28.02 -3.46 36.47
N ALA A 50 -27.48 -3.33 37.68
CA ALA A 50 -26.47 -4.24 38.20
C ALA A 50 -27.02 -5.68 38.33
N ASP A 51 -28.21 -5.86 38.94
CA ASP A 51 -28.88 -7.15 39.08
C ASP A 51 -29.13 -7.80 37.71
N LEU A 52 -29.60 -7.02 36.73
CA LEU A 52 -29.82 -7.51 35.35
C LEU A 52 -28.53 -8.03 34.73
N LEU A 53 -27.44 -7.29 34.87
CA LEU A 53 -26.15 -7.65 34.28
C LEU A 53 -25.56 -8.93 34.90
N GLU A 54 -25.77 -9.14 36.20
CA GLU A 54 -25.36 -10.38 36.89
C GLU A 54 -26.16 -11.61 36.41
N THR A 55 -27.41 -11.41 36.03
CA THR A 55 -28.27 -12.49 35.53
C THR A 55 -28.15 -12.74 34.04
N LEU A 56 -27.38 -11.88 33.31
CA LEU A 56 -27.25 -11.98 31.87
C LEU A 56 -26.36 -13.18 31.49
N PRO A 57 -26.83 -14.09 30.60
CA PRO A 57 -25.98 -15.17 30.10
C PRO A 57 -24.70 -14.65 29.45
N PRO A 58 -23.57 -15.39 29.57
CA PRO A 58 -22.27 -14.92 29.03
C PRO A 58 -22.30 -14.50 27.56
N GLU A 59 -23.07 -15.22 26.73
CA GLU A 59 -23.21 -14.92 25.30
C GLU A 59 -23.95 -13.59 25.06
N ALA A 60 -25.01 -13.32 25.85
CA ALA A 60 -25.72 -12.05 25.76
C ALA A 60 -24.89 -10.90 26.35
N ARG A 61 -24.09 -11.17 27.39
CA ARG A 61 -23.13 -10.18 27.91
C ARG A 61 -22.09 -9.81 26.87
N THR A 62 -21.50 -10.79 26.20
CA THR A 62 -20.53 -10.54 25.10
C THR A 62 -21.15 -9.70 23.97
N ALA A 63 -22.42 -10.00 23.59
CA ALA A 63 -23.10 -9.23 22.54
C ALA A 63 -23.38 -7.78 22.95
N LEU A 64 -23.72 -7.54 24.22
CA LEU A 64 -23.92 -6.20 24.77
C LEU A 64 -22.61 -5.42 24.84
N ASP A 65 -21.55 -6.05 25.34
CA ASP A 65 -20.22 -5.43 25.45
C ASP A 65 -19.66 -5.05 24.08
N GLU A 66 -19.86 -5.88 23.05
CA GLU A 66 -19.45 -5.60 21.67
C GLU A 66 -20.21 -4.40 21.07
N LEU A 67 -21.52 -4.29 21.34
CA LEU A 67 -22.29 -3.10 20.95
C LEU A 67 -21.77 -1.84 21.65
N LEU A 68 -21.45 -1.90 22.93
CA LEU A 68 -20.91 -0.76 23.67
C LEU A 68 -19.54 -0.33 23.16
N ILE A 69 -18.66 -1.28 22.84
CA ILE A 69 -17.35 -1.03 22.20
C ILE A 69 -17.52 -0.38 20.83
N SER A 70 -18.54 -0.79 20.07
CA SER A 70 -18.88 -0.21 18.75
C SER A 70 -19.58 1.15 18.82
N GLY A 71 -19.56 1.82 19.99
CA GLY A 71 -20.19 3.12 20.18
C GLY A 71 -21.71 3.04 20.42
N GLY A 72 -22.20 1.93 20.90
CA GLY A 72 -23.60 1.69 21.27
C GLY A 72 -24.51 1.31 20.11
N ARG A 73 -24.00 1.16 18.89
CA ARG A 73 -24.78 0.73 17.71
C ARG A 73 -23.95 -0.04 16.68
N MET A 74 -24.61 -0.94 15.97
CA MET A 74 -24.03 -1.77 14.90
C MET A 74 -25.08 -2.04 13.82
N PRO A 75 -24.76 -2.13 12.51
CA PRO A 75 -25.72 -2.52 11.48
C PRO A 75 -26.46 -3.81 11.88
N TRP A 76 -27.81 -3.80 11.74
CA TRP A 76 -28.66 -4.92 12.17
C TRP A 76 -28.25 -6.28 11.53
N PRO A 77 -27.95 -6.35 10.22
CA PRO A 77 -27.50 -7.60 9.60
C PRO A 77 -26.16 -8.10 10.15
N HIS A 78 -25.27 -7.19 10.57
CA HIS A 78 -24.00 -7.56 11.20
C HIS A 78 -24.24 -8.13 12.61
N PHE A 79 -25.05 -7.44 13.40
CA PHE A 79 -25.40 -7.86 14.76
C PHE A 79 -26.06 -9.24 14.78
N THR A 80 -27.07 -9.46 13.93
CA THR A 80 -27.79 -10.73 13.89
C THR A 80 -26.96 -11.89 13.33
N ARG A 81 -26.04 -11.63 12.40
CA ARG A 81 -25.11 -12.65 11.92
C ARG A 81 -24.14 -13.12 13.01
N GLN A 82 -23.67 -12.21 13.85
CA GLN A 82 -22.69 -12.50 14.87
C GLN A 82 -23.33 -13.10 16.12
N PHE A 83 -24.49 -12.61 16.52
CA PHE A 83 -25.16 -12.96 17.79
C PHE A 83 -26.46 -13.70 17.60
N GLY A 84 -26.81 -14.08 16.37
CA GLY A 84 -28.00 -14.82 15.98
C GLY A 84 -29.23 -13.95 15.77
N GLU A 85 -30.23 -14.52 15.12
CA GLU A 85 -31.44 -13.81 14.72
C GLU A 85 -32.42 -13.60 15.86
N VAL A 86 -33.23 -12.55 15.75
CA VAL A 86 -34.42 -12.32 16.59
C VAL A 86 -35.65 -12.77 15.80
N ARG A 87 -36.39 -13.73 16.35
CA ARG A 87 -37.58 -14.26 15.68
C ARG A 87 -38.68 -13.20 15.62
N GLU A 88 -39.12 -12.88 14.42
CA GLU A 88 -40.28 -12.00 14.25
C GLU A 88 -41.57 -12.73 14.55
N MET A 89 -42.27 -12.27 15.59
CA MET A 89 -43.52 -12.90 16.09
C MET A 89 -44.56 -11.82 16.40
N GLY A 90 -45.77 -12.04 15.93
CA GLY A 90 -46.91 -11.28 16.44
C GLY A 90 -47.27 -11.65 17.88
N PRO A 91 -48.01 -10.76 18.60
CA PRO A 91 -48.28 -10.93 20.03
C PRO A 91 -48.82 -12.32 20.42
N GLY A 92 -49.82 -12.82 19.71
CA GLY A 92 -50.44 -14.12 20.03
C GLY A 92 -49.52 -15.32 19.80
N ARG A 93 -48.55 -15.27 18.91
CA ARG A 93 -47.54 -16.31 18.71
C ARG A 93 -46.48 -16.22 19.79
N ARG A 94 -46.00 -15.00 20.08
CA ARG A 94 -45.00 -14.71 21.11
C ARG A 94 -45.49 -15.21 22.48
N ASP A 95 -46.75 -14.90 22.87
CA ASP A 95 -47.31 -15.27 24.16
C ASP A 95 -47.46 -16.80 24.30
N ARG A 96 -47.70 -17.50 23.19
CA ARG A 96 -47.79 -18.98 23.18
C ARG A 96 -46.42 -19.66 23.16
N GLU A 97 -45.44 -19.15 22.36
CA GLU A 97 -44.13 -19.77 22.19
C GLU A 97 -43.13 -19.34 23.26
N GLN A 98 -43.40 -18.25 23.98
CA GLN A 98 -42.57 -17.71 25.06
C GLN A 98 -41.07 -17.63 24.71
N PRO A 99 -40.66 -16.89 23.63
CA PRO A 99 -39.29 -16.83 23.15
C PRO A 99 -38.29 -16.29 24.19
N HIS A 100 -38.74 -15.46 25.12
CA HIS A 100 -37.92 -14.95 26.23
C HIS A 100 -37.49 -16.04 27.22
N ARG A 101 -38.23 -17.15 27.33
CA ARG A 101 -37.88 -18.31 28.17
C ARG A 101 -37.04 -19.35 27.43
N ASN A 102 -37.18 -19.40 26.11
CA ASN A 102 -36.44 -20.30 25.24
C ASN A 102 -35.83 -19.49 24.06
N PRO A 103 -34.90 -18.57 24.34
CA PRO A 103 -34.29 -17.76 23.32
C PRO A 103 -33.40 -18.60 22.38
N VAL A 104 -33.41 -18.29 21.09
CA VAL A 104 -32.60 -19.01 20.09
C VAL A 104 -31.24 -18.36 19.89
N SER A 105 -31.03 -17.15 20.42
CA SER A 105 -29.82 -16.38 20.17
C SER A 105 -29.54 -15.36 21.28
N ALA A 106 -28.30 -14.89 21.36
CA ALA A 106 -27.91 -13.79 22.24
C ALA A 106 -28.62 -12.48 21.85
N ALA A 107 -28.80 -12.22 20.55
CA ALA A 107 -29.53 -11.06 20.05
C ALA A 107 -30.99 -11.06 20.55
N GLU A 108 -31.65 -12.20 20.51
CA GLU A 108 -33.04 -12.36 21.01
C GLU A 108 -33.13 -12.19 22.53
N MET A 109 -32.13 -12.65 23.27
CA MET A 109 -32.04 -12.45 24.73
C MET A 109 -31.98 -10.97 25.10
N LEU A 110 -31.17 -10.19 24.39
CA LEU A 110 -31.01 -8.76 24.61
C LEU A 110 -32.27 -7.99 24.18
N PHE A 111 -32.86 -8.37 23.04
CA PHE A 111 -34.07 -7.74 22.50
C PHE A 111 -35.25 -7.79 23.46
N TYR A 112 -35.57 -8.98 24.02
CA TYR A 112 -36.68 -9.12 24.97
C TYR A 112 -36.42 -8.45 26.32
N ARG A 113 -35.16 -8.14 26.65
CA ARG A 113 -34.80 -7.33 27.81
C ARG A 113 -34.84 -5.83 27.58
N GLY A 114 -35.07 -5.38 26.33
CA GLY A 114 -34.99 -3.97 25.99
C GLY A 114 -33.57 -3.40 26.03
N LEU A 115 -32.54 -4.24 26.18
CA LEU A 115 -31.13 -3.84 26.16
C LEU A 115 -30.65 -3.53 24.73
N VAL A 116 -31.31 -4.10 23.74
CA VAL A 116 -31.06 -3.83 22.31
C VAL A 116 -32.39 -3.58 21.62
N ALA A 117 -32.43 -2.52 20.84
CA ALA A 117 -33.52 -2.18 19.94
C ALA A 117 -33.03 -2.00 18.53
N ARG A 118 -33.93 -1.84 17.56
CA ARG A 118 -33.57 -1.55 16.16
C ARG A 118 -34.23 -0.27 15.65
N ALA A 119 -33.44 0.50 14.89
CA ALA A 119 -33.93 1.70 14.24
C ALA A 119 -33.10 2.01 12.99
N PHE A 120 -33.66 2.84 12.11
CA PHE A 120 -32.94 3.38 10.97
C PHE A 120 -32.11 4.59 11.39
N PHE A 121 -30.83 4.58 11.03
CA PHE A 121 -29.92 5.71 11.18
C PHE A 121 -29.31 6.07 9.84
N ASP A 122 -28.98 7.34 9.65
CA ASP A 122 -28.26 7.79 8.47
C ASP A 122 -26.84 7.20 8.48
N SER A 123 -26.47 6.55 7.38
CA SER A 123 -25.13 6.08 7.07
C SER A 123 -24.60 6.81 5.83
N PRO A 124 -23.30 6.74 5.52
CA PRO A 124 -22.75 7.31 4.30
C PRO A 124 -23.38 6.77 3.01
N THR A 125 -23.97 5.58 3.07
CA THR A 125 -24.65 4.89 1.95
C THR A 125 -26.16 5.13 1.92
N GLY A 126 -26.71 5.85 2.91
CA GLY A 126 -28.16 6.10 3.06
C GLY A 126 -28.70 5.59 4.40
N PRO A 127 -30.03 5.64 4.62
CA PRO A 127 -30.63 5.11 5.85
C PRO A 127 -30.47 3.59 5.93
N GLU A 128 -29.83 3.12 6.99
CA GLU A 128 -29.63 1.71 7.27
C GLU A 128 -30.24 1.33 8.63
N GLU A 129 -30.65 0.07 8.78
CA GLU A 129 -31.17 -0.44 10.04
C GLU A 129 -30.01 -0.89 10.96
N PHE A 130 -30.03 -0.40 12.21
CA PHE A 130 -29.02 -0.71 13.23
C PHE A 130 -29.67 -1.38 14.44
N ALA A 131 -28.94 -2.31 15.04
CA ALA A 131 -29.07 -2.66 16.44
C ALA A 131 -28.43 -1.55 17.27
N TYR A 132 -29.10 -1.09 18.32
CA TYR A 132 -28.54 -0.07 19.22
C TYR A 132 -28.93 -0.34 20.67
N VAL A 133 -28.06 0.09 21.57
CA VAL A 133 -28.37 0.15 23.01
C VAL A 133 -29.01 1.53 23.27
N PRO A 134 -30.14 1.61 24.01
CA PRO A 134 -30.74 2.87 24.40
C PRO A 134 -29.76 3.81 25.09
N GLU A 135 -29.81 5.12 24.75
CA GLU A 135 -28.78 6.09 25.15
C GLU A 135 -28.67 6.27 26.66
N ASP A 136 -29.80 6.27 27.36
CA ASP A 136 -29.87 6.36 28.81
C ASP A 136 -29.34 5.10 29.53
N LEU A 137 -29.39 3.95 28.90
CA LEU A 137 -28.70 2.75 29.36
C LEU A 137 -27.20 2.80 29.15
N ILE A 138 -26.72 3.30 27.99
CA ILE A 138 -25.28 3.44 27.74
C ILE A 138 -24.62 4.27 28.83
N GLN A 139 -25.28 5.34 29.29
CA GLN A 139 -24.74 6.22 30.32
C GLN A 139 -24.65 5.57 31.71
N ARG A 140 -25.40 4.50 31.95
CA ARG A 140 -25.52 3.80 33.24
C ARG A 140 -24.87 2.43 33.27
N LEU A 141 -24.69 1.84 32.10
CA LEU A 141 -23.98 0.55 32.01
C LEU A 141 -22.50 0.77 32.38
N PRO A 142 -21.88 -0.13 33.13
CA PRO A 142 -20.46 -0.08 33.36
C PRO A 142 -19.75 -0.11 32.01
N ALA A 143 -18.66 0.69 31.90
CA ALA A 143 -17.81 0.57 30.73
C ALA A 143 -17.47 -0.91 30.54
N PRO A 144 -17.59 -1.44 29.32
CA PRO A 144 -17.22 -2.82 29.10
C PRO A 144 -15.84 -3.03 29.69
N GLU A 145 -15.73 -4.00 30.60
CA GLU A 145 -14.39 -4.41 31.01
C GLU A 145 -13.66 -4.65 29.71
N ASN A 146 -12.47 -4.06 29.57
CA ASN A 146 -11.57 -4.36 28.45
C ASN A 146 -11.19 -5.85 28.55
N ASN A 147 -12.16 -6.70 28.40
CA ASN A 147 -11.98 -8.01 27.88
C ASN A 147 -11.53 -7.74 26.44
N THR A 148 -10.23 -7.60 26.24
CA THR A 148 -9.61 -7.67 24.95
C THR A 148 -10.29 -8.82 24.25
N ALA A 149 -11.17 -8.51 23.31
CA ALA A 149 -11.88 -9.51 22.52
C ALA A 149 -10.83 -10.54 22.14
N ALA A 150 -11.09 -11.81 22.44
CA ALA A 150 -10.06 -12.85 22.28
C ALA A 150 -9.40 -12.64 20.91
N PRO A 151 -8.08 -12.46 20.86
CA PRO A 151 -7.40 -12.03 19.66
C PRO A 151 -7.79 -12.93 18.50
N PHE A 152 -7.93 -12.35 17.30
CA PHE A 152 -8.30 -13.11 16.10
C PHE A 152 -7.25 -14.15 15.78
N GLY A 153 -7.66 -15.41 15.63
CA GLY A 153 -6.75 -16.48 15.25
C GLY A 153 -5.96 -17.08 16.40
N ARG A 154 -4.69 -17.36 16.18
CA ARG A 154 -3.83 -18.08 17.14
C ARG A 154 -2.38 -17.62 17.08
N PRO A 155 -1.59 -17.84 18.14
CA PRO A 155 -0.14 -17.70 18.06
C PRO A 155 0.47 -18.58 16.97
N ALA A 156 1.56 -18.13 16.38
CA ALA A 156 2.30 -18.89 15.39
C ALA A 156 3.03 -20.08 16.02
N SER A 157 3.09 -21.17 15.29
CA SER A 157 3.90 -22.34 15.65
C SER A 157 5.39 -22.09 15.38
N ALA A 158 6.26 -22.89 16.02
CA ALA A 158 7.71 -22.85 15.77
C ALA A 158 8.07 -23.12 14.29
N LYS A 159 7.25 -23.86 13.55
CA LYS A 159 7.46 -24.09 12.11
C LYS A 159 7.19 -22.83 11.28
N GLU A 160 6.21 -22.02 11.65
CA GLU A 160 5.84 -20.79 10.94
C GLU A 160 6.87 -19.68 11.17
N THR A 161 7.73 -19.78 12.18
CA THR A 161 8.70 -18.77 12.59
C THR A 161 10.16 -19.18 12.40
N THR A 162 10.43 -20.19 11.59
CA THR A 162 11.80 -20.73 11.39
C THR A 162 12.74 -19.70 10.77
N HIS A 163 12.24 -18.85 9.85
CA HIS A 163 12.99 -17.81 9.18
C HIS A 163 12.35 -16.46 9.44
N ILE A 164 13.05 -15.58 10.15
CA ILE A 164 12.59 -14.24 10.51
C ILE A 164 12.99 -13.25 9.42
N ILE A 165 12.06 -12.42 9.00
CA ILE A 165 12.20 -11.35 8.03
C ILE A 165 11.89 -10.05 8.77
N PRO A 166 12.90 -9.36 9.33
CA PRO A 166 12.66 -8.16 10.12
C PRO A 166 12.14 -7.01 9.25
N ALA A 167 11.35 -6.15 9.85
CA ALA A 167 10.98 -4.88 9.26
C ALA A 167 12.23 -4.08 8.86
N ASN A 168 12.16 -3.39 7.73
CA ASN A 168 13.27 -2.64 7.16
C ASN A 168 12.80 -1.27 6.65
N ASP A 169 13.76 -0.46 6.22
CA ASP A 169 13.53 0.90 5.74
C ASP A 169 13.85 1.08 4.25
N TRP A 170 13.89 0.00 3.50
CA TRP A 170 14.28 -0.02 2.09
C TRP A 170 13.35 0.78 1.18
N ILE A 171 12.09 0.92 1.56
CA ILE A 171 11.12 1.77 0.85
C ILE A 171 11.61 3.22 0.68
N LEU A 172 12.45 3.73 1.59
CA LEU A 172 13.05 5.06 1.49
C LEU A 172 14.02 5.16 0.33
N ASP A 173 14.74 4.08 0.06
CA ASP A 173 15.72 4.00 -1.01
C ASP A 173 15.04 3.90 -2.37
N ASP A 174 13.96 3.13 -2.45
CA ASP A 174 13.14 3.00 -3.65
C ASP A 174 12.36 4.30 -3.92
N ALA A 175 11.87 4.97 -2.88
CA ALA A 175 11.25 6.30 -3.00
C ALA A 175 12.24 7.35 -3.55
N CYS A 176 13.48 7.38 -3.04
CA CYS A 176 14.53 8.26 -3.57
C CYS A 176 14.83 7.97 -5.04
N THR A 177 14.93 6.69 -5.41
CA THR A 177 15.18 6.23 -6.78
C THR A 177 14.02 6.63 -7.70
N LEU A 178 12.77 6.41 -7.27
CA LEU A 178 11.58 6.77 -8.04
C LEU A 178 11.44 8.29 -8.23
N LEU A 179 11.66 9.09 -7.18
CA LEU A 179 11.64 10.56 -7.29
C LEU A 179 12.66 11.06 -8.32
N ALA A 180 13.88 10.50 -8.31
CA ALA A 180 14.90 10.87 -9.31
C ALA A 180 14.49 10.45 -10.73
N ALA A 181 13.89 9.27 -10.89
CA ALA A 181 13.41 8.78 -12.19
C ALA A 181 12.28 9.65 -12.76
N LEU A 182 11.28 9.96 -11.94
CA LEU A 182 10.16 10.82 -12.33
C LEU A 182 10.66 12.20 -12.75
N ARG A 183 11.63 12.77 -12.02
CA ARG A 183 12.25 14.06 -12.41
C ARG A 183 13.00 14.00 -13.73
N LEU A 184 13.49 12.82 -14.12
CA LEU A 184 14.15 12.58 -15.40
C LEU A 184 13.18 12.19 -16.52
N GLY A 185 11.88 12.15 -16.27
CA GLY A 185 10.88 11.67 -17.22
C GLY A 185 10.99 10.18 -17.54
N LYS A 186 11.63 9.38 -16.66
CA LYS A 186 11.72 7.93 -16.85
C LYS A 186 10.44 7.26 -16.38
N SER A 187 9.98 6.27 -17.13
CA SER A 187 8.86 5.43 -16.72
C SER A 187 9.22 4.63 -15.45
N PRO A 188 8.31 4.53 -14.47
CA PRO A 188 8.55 3.74 -13.27
C PRO A 188 8.88 2.27 -13.54
N SER A 189 8.34 1.68 -14.61
CA SER A 189 8.66 0.31 -15.03
C SER A 189 10.09 0.13 -15.55
N ALA A 190 10.68 1.19 -16.12
CA ALA A 190 12.05 1.14 -16.66
C ALA A 190 13.15 1.17 -15.59
N ILE A 191 12.81 1.32 -14.31
CA ILE A 191 13.78 1.46 -13.21
C ILE A 191 13.66 0.37 -12.16
N LEU A 192 12.89 -0.68 -12.41
CA LEU A 192 12.70 -1.79 -11.46
C LEU A 192 14.03 -2.41 -11.01
N ASP A 193 14.99 -2.56 -11.93
CA ASP A 193 16.32 -3.10 -11.63
C ASP A 193 17.15 -2.23 -10.65
N PHE A 194 16.70 -1.00 -10.41
CA PHE A 194 17.34 -0.07 -9.47
C PHE A 194 16.65 -0.02 -8.11
N PHE A 195 15.54 -0.74 -7.92
CA PHE A 195 14.91 -0.85 -6.61
C PHE A 195 15.68 -1.80 -5.69
N VAL A 196 15.70 -1.49 -4.40
CA VAL A 196 16.34 -2.34 -3.40
C VAL A 196 15.56 -3.65 -3.23
N HIS A 197 14.24 -3.56 -3.31
CA HIS A 197 13.33 -4.68 -3.12
C HIS A 197 13.34 -5.80 -4.16
N PRO A 198 13.72 -5.63 -5.44
CA PRO A 198 13.58 -6.73 -6.42
C PRO A 198 14.24 -8.03 -6.01
N ASP A 199 15.45 -7.97 -5.43
CA ASP A 199 16.18 -9.18 -5.04
C ASP A 199 15.77 -9.72 -3.67
N ALA A 200 15.28 -8.86 -2.78
CA ALA A 200 14.76 -9.25 -1.47
C ALA A 200 13.32 -9.77 -1.55
N CYS A 201 12.56 -9.34 -2.56
CA CYS A 201 11.18 -9.76 -2.82
C CYS A 201 11.08 -10.90 -3.85
N ALA A 202 12.11 -11.16 -4.63
CA ALA A 202 12.25 -12.41 -5.37
C ALA A 202 12.46 -13.60 -4.43
N SER A 203 12.83 -13.37 -3.17
CA SER A 203 12.60 -14.34 -2.12
C SER A 203 11.08 -14.44 -1.95
N LEU A 204 10.55 -15.60 -2.17
CA LEU A 204 9.15 -16.06 -2.07
C LEU A 204 8.41 -15.66 -0.77
N HIS A 205 9.03 -14.88 0.12
CA HIS A 205 8.51 -14.52 1.44
C HIS A 205 7.39 -13.49 1.39
N THR A 206 7.50 -12.52 0.50
CA THR A 206 6.41 -11.57 0.27
C THR A 206 5.60 -12.04 -0.92
N LEU A 207 4.38 -12.48 -0.67
CA LEU A 207 3.41 -12.85 -1.71
C LEU A 207 3.20 -11.70 -2.71
N TYR A 208 3.53 -10.48 -2.31
CA TYR A 208 3.32 -9.26 -3.08
C TYR A 208 4.57 -8.39 -3.07
N PRO A 209 5.22 -8.16 -4.21
CA PRO A 209 6.34 -7.23 -4.31
C PRO A 209 5.87 -5.78 -4.20
N LEU A 210 6.75 -4.91 -3.70
CA LEU A 210 6.52 -3.47 -3.75
C LEU A 210 6.44 -3.02 -5.21
N THR A 211 5.26 -2.59 -5.65
CA THR A 211 5.07 -2.15 -7.04
C THR A 211 5.36 -0.66 -7.21
N PRO A 212 5.88 -0.22 -8.38
CA PRO A 212 6.02 1.19 -8.68
C PRO A 212 4.69 1.95 -8.59
N LYS A 213 3.58 1.29 -8.93
CA LYS A 213 2.23 1.88 -8.83
C LYS A 213 1.87 2.21 -7.39
N PHE A 214 2.07 1.28 -6.46
CA PHE A 214 1.87 1.53 -5.02
C PHE A 214 2.76 2.67 -4.52
N LEU A 215 4.05 2.61 -4.84
CA LEU A 215 5.01 3.62 -4.37
C LEU A 215 4.70 5.01 -4.94
N THR A 216 4.34 5.13 -6.23
CA THR A 216 3.91 6.41 -6.84
C THR A 216 2.67 6.96 -6.14
N THR A 217 1.66 6.10 -5.88
CA THR A 217 0.45 6.52 -5.17
C THR A 217 0.75 6.96 -3.73
N LEU A 218 1.64 6.25 -3.04
CA LEU A 218 2.09 6.61 -1.70
C LEU A 218 2.82 7.96 -1.66
N LEU A 219 3.72 8.22 -2.62
CA LEU A 219 4.42 9.49 -2.74
C LEU A 219 3.44 10.64 -3.04
N GLY A 220 2.43 10.40 -3.86
CA GLY A 220 1.34 11.34 -4.11
C GLY A 220 0.53 11.63 -2.85
N ALA A 221 0.14 10.59 -2.10
CA ALA A 221 -0.55 10.72 -0.82
C ALA A 221 0.25 11.52 0.21
N GLY A 222 1.59 11.39 0.20
CA GLY A 222 2.52 12.17 1.02
C GLY A 222 2.80 13.58 0.49
N SER A 223 2.10 14.04 -0.56
CA SER A 223 2.32 15.34 -1.22
C SER A 223 3.75 15.54 -1.75
N LEU A 224 4.47 14.44 -2.02
CA LEU A 224 5.81 14.48 -2.61
C LEU A 224 5.77 14.64 -4.14
N LEU A 225 4.61 14.35 -4.74
CA LEU A 225 4.33 14.53 -6.17
C LEU A 225 3.24 15.57 -6.39
N ASP A 226 3.35 16.31 -7.47
CA ASP A 226 2.30 17.20 -7.96
C ASP A 226 1.20 16.42 -8.74
N PRO A 227 0.11 17.08 -9.19
CA PRO A 227 -0.93 16.43 -9.98
C PRO A 227 -0.45 15.82 -11.31
N ASP A 228 0.66 16.30 -11.85
CA ASP A 228 1.28 15.79 -13.08
C ASP A 228 2.22 14.59 -12.81
N GLY A 229 2.36 14.19 -11.54
CA GLY A 229 3.20 13.09 -11.08
C GLY A 229 4.69 13.44 -10.99
N LEU A 230 5.04 14.71 -11.01
CA LEU A 230 6.43 15.18 -10.87
C LEU A 230 6.75 15.49 -9.40
N PRO A 231 8.00 15.28 -8.96
CA PRO A 231 8.42 15.62 -7.60
C PRO A 231 8.25 17.10 -7.29
N GLN A 232 7.50 17.42 -6.23
CA GLN A 232 7.37 18.76 -5.69
C GLN A 232 8.68 19.19 -5.03
N PRO A 233 9.26 20.36 -5.38
CA PRO A 233 10.62 20.73 -4.95
C PRO A 233 10.80 20.74 -3.43
N GLU A 234 9.97 21.48 -2.69
CA GLU A 234 10.13 21.64 -1.23
C GLU A 234 9.77 20.38 -0.45
N PRO A 235 8.61 19.69 -0.67
CA PRO A 235 8.30 18.45 0.02
C PRO A 235 9.31 17.33 -0.28
N ALA A 236 9.72 17.17 -1.55
CA ALA A 236 10.72 16.18 -1.92
C ALA A 236 12.08 16.48 -1.27
N ARG A 237 12.49 17.75 -1.20
CA ARG A 237 13.71 18.16 -0.51
C ARG A 237 13.64 17.82 0.99
N ALA A 238 12.55 18.21 1.66
CA ALA A 238 12.35 17.91 3.07
C ALA A 238 12.43 16.40 3.36
N PHE A 239 11.79 15.57 2.53
CA PHE A 239 11.87 14.11 2.62
C PHE A 239 13.29 13.57 2.42
N LEU A 240 14.04 14.11 1.47
CA LEU A 240 15.40 13.66 1.16
C LEU A 240 16.43 14.10 2.21
N GLU A 241 16.21 15.23 2.88
CA GLU A 241 17.09 15.77 3.92
C GLU A 241 16.74 15.25 5.33
N ALA A 242 15.52 14.73 5.54
CA ALA A 242 15.09 14.16 6.82
C ALA A 242 15.92 12.95 7.22
N SER A 243 16.03 12.66 8.50
CA SER A 243 16.57 11.39 8.99
C SER A 243 15.75 10.21 8.44
N ARG A 244 16.32 9.01 8.41
CA ARG A 244 15.59 7.83 7.92
C ARG A 244 14.32 7.56 8.74
N GLY A 245 14.38 7.77 10.07
CA GLY A 245 13.21 7.61 10.94
C GLY A 245 12.09 8.61 10.64
N GLU A 246 12.44 9.88 10.47
CA GLU A 246 11.46 10.94 10.12
C GLU A 246 10.84 10.69 8.74
N ALA A 247 11.65 10.31 7.76
CA ALA A 247 11.17 10.00 6.41
C ALA A 247 10.26 8.75 6.40
N LEU A 248 10.59 7.71 7.18
CA LEU A 248 9.74 6.52 7.31
C LEU A 248 8.41 6.87 7.99
N SER A 249 8.44 7.69 9.05
CA SER A 249 7.24 8.20 9.71
C SER A 249 6.37 9.04 8.76
N LEU A 250 6.98 9.85 7.88
CA LEU A 250 6.26 10.62 6.87
C LEU A 250 5.49 9.70 5.90
N LEU A 251 6.15 8.68 5.36
CA LEU A 251 5.49 7.71 4.47
C LEU A 251 4.44 6.88 5.20
N GLY A 252 4.71 6.49 6.45
CA GLY A 252 3.76 5.76 7.30
C GLY A 252 2.48 6.57 7.53
N ARG A 253 2.60 7.85 7.88
CA ARG A 253 1.43 8.76 8.04
C ARG A 253 0.71 8.99 6.73
N ALA A 254 1.44 9.22 5.63
CA ALA A 254 0.85 9.37 4.31
C ALA A 254 -0.01 8.16 3.94
N TRP A 255 0.44 6.95 4.27
CA TRP A 255 -0.33 5.74 4.08
C TRP A 255 -1.53 5.66 5.02
N LEU A 256 -1.34 5.86 6.32
CA LEU A 256 -2.40 5.74 7.33
C LEU A 256 -3.58 6.70 7.06
N ASP A 257 -3.27 7.94 6.66
CA ASP A 257 -4.26 9.01 6.52
C ASP A 257 -4.85 9.15 5.12
N SER A 258 -4.28 8.49 4.11
CA SER A 258 -4.72 8.64 2.73
C SER A 258 -6.13 8.08 2.50
N GLU A 259 -6.98 8.89 1.89
CA GLU A 259 -8.31 8.50 1.40
C GLU A 259 -8.25 8.02 -0.07
N THR A 260 -7.18 8.37 -0.79
CA THR A 260 -7.04 8.08 -2.22
C THR A 260 -6.21 6.84 -2.52
N LEU A 261 -5.28 6.44 -1.61
CA LEU A 261 -4.52 5.21 -1.75
C LEU A 261 -5.45 4.04 -1.40
N ASN A 262 -5.80 3.25 -2.40
CA ASN A 262 -6.73 2.13 -2.27
C ASN A 262 -6.01 0.82 -2.58
N GLU A 263 -5.70 0.06 -1.56
CA GLU A 263 -4.93 -1.18 -1.66
C GLU A 263 -5.64 -2.24 -2.49
N LEU A 264 -6.97 -2.33 -2.39
CA LEU A 264 -7.76 -3.29 -3.16
C LEU A 264 -7.61 -3.06 -4.68
N ARG A 265 -7.49 -1.78 -5.11
CA ARG A 265 -7.24 -1.40 -6.51
C ARG A 265 -5.77 -1.44 -6.93
N LEU A 266 -4.86 -1.60 -5.97
CA LEU A 266 -3.41 -1.69 -6.19
C LEU A 266 -2.89 -3.12 -6.09
N MET A 267 -3.70 -4.03 -5.58
CA MET A 267 -3.33 -5.43 -5.31
C MET A 267 -3.03 -6.17 -6.62
N PRO A 268 -1.85 -6.79 -6.74
CA PRO A 268 -1.50 -7.57 -7.91
C PRO A 268 -2.43 -8.78 -8.10
N GLY A 269 -2.76 -9.09 -9.35
CA GLY A 269 -3.59 -10.24 -9.70
C GLY A 269 -5.09 -9.99 -9.70
N LEU A 270 -5.55 -8.85 -9.18
CA LEU A 270 -6.94 -8.44 -9.23
C LEU A 270 -7.10 -7.14 -10.03
N GLU A 271 -8.21 -7.02 -10.72
CA GLU A 271 -8.62 -5.81 -11.42
C GLU A 271 -10.00 -5.37 -10.93
N ALA A 272 -10.05 -4.17 -10.36
CA ALA A 272 -11.29 -3.57 -9.87
C ALA A 272 -11.89 -2.69 -10.98
N GLU A 273 -13.04 -3.08 -11.52
CA GLU A 273 -13.74 -2.40 -12.60
C GLU A 273 -14.96 -1.64 -12.09
N GLY A 274 -15.35 -0.58 -12.82
CA GLY A 274 -16.57 0.20 -12.53
C GLY A 274 -16.42 1.21 -11.40
N GLU A 275 -17.54 1.91 -11.16
CA GLU A 275 -17.64 3.04 -10.22
C GLU A 275 -18.26 2.64 -8.87
N TRP A 276 -17.83 1.54 -8.29
CA TRP A 276 -18.15 1.23 -6.91
C TRP A 276 -17.14 1.86 -5.96
N GLN A 277 -17.58 2.16 -4.75
CA GLN A 277 -16.75 2.83 -3.75
C GLN A 277 -16.52 1.93 -2.54
N ASN A 278 -15.31 1.97 -2.02
CA ASN A 278 -14.94 1.49 -0.70
C ASN A 278 -14.16 2.60 0.01
N ASP A 279 -14.12 2.55 1.33
CA ASP A 279 -13.31 3.48 2.14
C ASP A 279 -11.99 2.82 2.55
N PRO A 280 -10.88 3.06 1.84
CA PRO A 280 -9.60 2.45 2.14
C PRO A 280 -9.03 2.93 3.48
N ARG A 281 -9.30 4.17 3.89
CA ARG A 281 -8.87 4.71 5.18
C ARG A 281 -9.59 4.01 6.33
N GLN A 282 -10.90 3.82 6.22
CA GLN A 282 -11.68 3.10 7.21
C GLN A 282 -11.26 1.62 7.26
N THR A 283 -11.04 0.99 6.11
CA THR A 283 -10.52 -0.40 6.03
C THR A 283 -9.20 -0.55 6.80
N ARG A 284 -8.22 0.36 6.60
CA ARG A 284 -6.95 0.36 7.36
C ARG A 284 -7.18 0.52 8.86
N LYS A 285 -8.05 1.44 9.28
CA LYS A 285 -8.38 1.64 10.70
C LYS A 285 -8.94 0.39 11.33
N VAL A 286 -9.89 -0.28 10.67
CA VAL A 286 -10.50 -1.52 11.16
C VAL A 286 -9.44 -2.62 11.27
N VAL A 287 -8.61 -2.82 10.24
CA VAL A 287 -7.53 -3.81 10.29
C VAL A 287 -6.53 -3.51 11.41
N LEU A 288 -6.14 -2.25 11.59
CA LEU A 288 -5.26 -1.86 12.70
C LEU A 288 -5.90 -2.07 14.07
N THR A 289 -7.22 -1.88 14.21
CA THR A 289 -7.95 -2.22 15.43
C THR A 289 -7.90 -3.72 15.70
N PHE A 290 -8.08 -4.57 14.69
CA PHE A 290 -7.92 -6.02 14.83
C PHE A 290 -6.51 -6.41 15.28
N LEU A 291 -5.50 -5.77 14.73
CA LEU A 291 -4.10 -6.02 15.07
C LEU A 291 -3.77 -5.53 16.48
N SER A 292 -4.32 -4.40 16.93
CA SER A 292 -4.04 -3.83 18.27
C SER A 292 -4.52 -4.73 19.41
N GLY A 293 -5.46 -5.64 19.16
CA GLY A 293 -5.88 -6.67 20.11
C GLY A 293 -4.90 -7.85 20.24
N LEU A 294 -3.83 -7.90 19.44
CA LEU A 294 -2.84 -8.98 19.49
C LEU A 294 -1.81 -8.71 20.59
N PRO A 295 -1.33 -9.77 21.30
CA PRO A 295 -0.28 -9.61 22.30
C PRO A 295 1.02 -9.05 21.68
N GLU A 296 1.60 -8.05 22.35
CA GLU A 296 2.91 -7.51 21.98
C GLU A 296 3.98 -8.61 22.06
N ASP A 297 5.01 -8.50 21.23
CA ASP A 297 6.16 -9.43 21.15
C ASP A 297 5.82 -10.90 20.82
N THR A 298 4.57 -11.21 20.49
CA THR A 298 4.15 -12.57 20.14
C THR A 298 4.03 -12.73 18.63
N TRP A 299 4.62 -13.81 18.10
CA TRP A 299 4.42 -14.20 16.70
C TRP A 299 3.00 -14.74 16.51
N TRP A 300 2.28 -14.22 15.55
CA TRP A 300 0.91 -14.55 15.24
C TRP A 300 0.79 -15.23 13.89
N SER A 301 -0.01 -16.29 13.79
CA SER A 301 -0.24 -17.01 12.54
C SER A 301 -1.04 -16.14 11.56
N LEU A 302 -0.50 -15.92 10.37
CA LEU A 302 -1.15 -15.12 9.33
C LEU A 302 -2.49 -15.74 8.90
N GLU A 303 -2.49 -17.01 8.57
CA GLU A 303 -3.71 -17.70 8.16
C GLU A 303 -4.70 -17.86 9.33
N GLY A 304 -4.20 -18.07 10.56
CA GLY A 304 -5.04 -18.08 11.75
C GLY A 304 -5.76 -16.75 11.99
N PHE A 305 -5.05 -15.63 11.80
CA PHE A 305 -5.61 -14.29 11.90
C PHE A 305 -6.70 -14.05 10.83
N ILE A 306 -6.40 -14.36 9.57
CA ILE A 306 -7.33 -14.18 8.45
C ILE A 306 -8.60 -15.02 8.65
N SER A 307 -8.46 -16.28 9.06
CA SER A 307 -9.59 -17.14 9.37
C SER A 307 -10.45 -16.58 10.52
N GLY A 308 -9.81 -16.05 11.56
CA GLY A 308 -10.52 -15.41 12.67
C GLY A 308 -11.28 -14.15 12.26
N VAL A 309 -10.73 -13.33 11.37
CA VAL A 309 -11.43 -12.17 10.80
C VAL A 309 -12.60 -12.63 9.93
N ARG A 310 -12.43 -13.66 9.10
CA ARG A 310 -13.50 -14.24 8.27
C ARG A 310 -14.68 -14.74 9.10
N GLU A 311 -14.40 -15.36 10.23
CA GLU A 311 -15.44 -15.91 11.12
C GLU A 311 -16.22 -14.83 11.86
N LYS A 312 -15.51 -13.79 12.37
CA LYS A 312 -16.10 -12.81 13.28
C LYS A 312 -16.50 -11.51 12.59
N HIS A 313 -15.71 -11.03 11.62
CA HIS A 313 -15.88 -9.74 10.95
C HIS A 313 -15.67 -9.83 9.43
N PRO A 314 -16.40 -10.71 8.72
CA PRO A 314 -16.19 -10.89 7.27
C PRO A 314 -16.45 -9.63 6.46
N ASP A 315 -17.32 -8.75 6.93
CA ASP A 315 -17.74 -7.52 6.25
C ASP A 315 -16.85 -6.29 6.60
N PHE A 316 -15.63 -6.50 7.11
CA PHE A 316 -14.78 -5.44 7.68
C PHE A 316 -14.49 -4.25 6.74
N GLN A 317 -14.61 -4.42 5.42
CA GLN A 317 -14.39 -3.38 4.42
C GLN A 317 -15.62 -3.12 3.51
N ARG A 318 -16.74 -3.81 3.75
CA ARG A 318 -17.93 -3.78 2.91
C ARG A 318 -19.16 -3.39 3.72
N PRO A 319 -20.24 -2.89 3.08
CA PRO A 319 -21.57 -2.94 3.69
C PRO A 319 -21.93 -4.36 4.05
N ALA A 320 -22.62 -4.54 5.18
CA ALA A 320 -22.92 -5.87 5.72
C ALA A 320 -23.64 -6.77 4.70
N GLY A 321 -23.02 -7.90 4.36
CA GLY A 321 -23.56 -8.90 3.45
C GLY A 321 -23.45 -8.57 1.96
N ASP A 322 -22.86 -7.46 1.57
CA ASP A 322 -22.68 -7.10 0.16
C ASP A 322 -21.40 -7.69 -0.44
N TYR A 323 -21.52 -8.84 -1.07
CA TYR A 323 -20.44 -9.52 -1.78
C TYR A 323 -20.61 -9.51 -3.30
N ASP A 324 -21.65 -8.85 -3.83
CA ASP A 324 -22.02 -8.91 -5.24
C ASP A 324 -21.90 -7.56 -5.97
N SER A 325 -21.88 -6.43 -5.25
CA SER A 325 -21.87 -5.09 -5.87
C SER A 325 -20.52 -4.67 -6.43
N TRP A 326 -19.42 -5.30 -5.98
CA TRP A 326 -18.08 -4.96 -6.44
C TRP A 326 -17.67 -5.82 -7.64
N PHE A 327 -17.32 -5.15 -8.73
CA PHE A 327 -16.85 -5.79 -9.95
C PHE A 327 -15.33 -6.00 -9.87
N ILE A 328 -14.91 -7.10 -9.29
CA ILE A 328 -13.50 -7.49 -9.16
C ILE A 328 -13.25 -8.72 -10.00
N ARG A 329 -12.25 -8.64 -10.89
CA ARG A 329 -11.87 -9.71 -11.80
C ARG A 329 -10.51 -10.29 -11.41
N ASP A 330 -10.39 -11.59 -11.40
CA ASP A 330 -9.11 -12.29 -11.32
C ASP A 330 -8.40 -12.18 -12.68
N LEU A 331 -7.22 -11.56 -12.70
CA LEU A 331 -6.45 -11.35 -13.94
C LEU A 331 -5.91 -12.66 -14.55
N LYS A 332 -5.79 -13.71 -13.74
CA LYS A 332 -5.29 -15.02 -14.21
C LYS A 332 -6.36 -15.84 -14.89
N THR A 333 -7.56 -15.88 -14.34
CA THR A 333 -8.68 -16.66 -14.87
C THR A 333 -9.59 -15.84 -15.79
N GLY A 334 -9.63 -14.52 -15.62
CA GLY A 334 -10.54 -13.60 -16.29
C GLY A 334 -11.95 -13.60 -15.71
N GLU A 335 -12.20 -14.33 -14.62
CA GLU A 335 -13.51 -14.48 -14.02
C GLU A 335 -13.78 -13.36 -13.00
N TYR A 336 -15.06 -12.96 -12.87
CA TYR A 336 -15.50 -12.06 -11.83
C TYR A 336 -15.71 -12.82 -10.52
N LEU A 337 -15.10 -12.30 -9.45
CA LEU A 337 -15.19 -12.85 -8.12
C LEU A 337 -16.39 -12.22 -7.40
N ARG A 338 -17.50 -12.94 -7.32
CA ARG A 338 -18.75 -12.52 -6.65
C ARG A 338 -19.19 -13.57 -5.64
N GLY A 339 -19.94 -13.12 -4.65
CA GLY A 339 -20.42 -14.00 -3.59
C GLY A 339 -19.41 -14.23 -2.47
N PHE A 340 -19.91 -14.66 -1.34
CA PHE A 340 -19.10 -14.95 -0.13
C PHE A 340 -18.08 -16.08 -0.33
N GLU A 341 -18.30 -16.97 -1.29
CA GLU A 341 -17.37 -18.03 -1.67
C GLU A 341 -16.00 -17.49 -2.12
N HIS A 342 -15.95 -16.26 -2.67
CA HIS A 342 -14.73 -15.60 -3.10
C HIS A 342 -14.08 -14.69 -2.03
N TRP A 343 -14.57 -14.75 -0.78
CA TRP A 343 -14.04 -13.91 0.31
C TRP A 343 -12.53 -14.05 0.48
N ASP A 344 -11.99 -15.28 0.46
CA ASP A 344 -10.55 -15.51 0.61
C ASP A 344 -9.71 -14.93 -0.54
N GLN A 345 -10.29 -14.84 -1.73
CA GLN A 345 -9.63 -14.32 -2.94
C GLN A 345 -9.64 -12.79 -2.99
N ILE A 346 -10.56 -12.12 -2.30
CA ILE A 346 -10.69 -10.67 -2.27
C ILE A 346 -10.30 -10.14 -0.88
N ASP A 347 -11.11 -10.38 0.12
CA ASP A 347 -11.00 -9.80 1.46
C ASP A 347 -9.85 -10.45 2.25
N GLY A 348 -9.72 -11.78 2.18
CA GLY A 348 -8.60 -12.53 2.74
C GLY A 348 -7.27 -12.20 2.05
N ALA A 349 -7.28 -12.04 0.72
CA ALA A 349 -6.11 -11.61 -0.04
C ALA A 349 -5.71 -10.17 0.30
N LEU A 350 -6.68 -9.26 0.53
CA LEU A 350 -6.40 -7.91 0.99
C LEU A 350 -5.72 -7.89 2.37
N LEU A 351 -6.18 -8.70 3.32
CA LEU A 351 -5.53 -8.83 4.63
C LEU A 351 -4.09 -9.33 4.49
N ARG A 352 -3.85 -10.35 3.67
CA ARG A 352 -2.50 -10.83 3.36
C ARG A 352 -1.65 -9.73 2.74
N TYR A 353 -2.20 -9.01 1.77
CA TYR A 353 -1.51 -7.90 1.12
C TYR A 353 -1.15 -6.79 2.10
N LEU A 354 -2.08 -6.35 2.95
CA LEU A 354 -1.84 -5.31 3.93
C LEU A 354 -0.74 -5.71 4.92
N ILE A 355 -0.77 -6.94 5.44
CA ILE A 355 0.17 -7.44 6.44
C ILE A 355 1.56 -7.69 5.82
N THR A 356 1.64 -8.41 4.70
CA THR A 356 2.93 -8.79 4.11
C THR A 356 3.50 -7.73 3.16
N GLY A 357 2.72 -6.73 2.80
CA GLY A 357 3.05 -5.62 1.94
C GLY A 357 3.18 -4.31 2.73
N PRO A 358 2.20 -3.39 2.65
CA PRO A 358 2.31 -2.04 3.20
C PRO A 358 2.76 -1.97 4.66
N LEU A 359 2.21 -2.80 5.55
CA LEU A 359 2.60 -2.81 6.96
C LEU A 359 4.06 -3.25 7.16
N HIS A 360 4.54 -4.20 6.35
CA HIS A 360 5.93 -4.64 6.41
C HIS A 360 6.88 -3.63 5.73
N TRP A 361 6.54 -3.15 4.52
CA TRP A 361 7.39 -2.20 3.79
C TRP A 361 7.57 -0.87 4.52
N LEU A 362 6.55 -0.44 5.26
CA LEU A 362 6.57 0.79 6.06
C LEU A 362 7.11 0.58 7.47
N GLY A 363 7.60 -0.62 7.78
CA GLY A 363 8.29 -0.89 9.02
C GLY A 363 7.40 -1.20 10.24
N PHE A 364 6.07 -1.33 10.08
CA PHE A 364 5.16 -1.63 11.20
C PHE A 364 5.27 -3.08 11.69
N ILE A 365 5.56 -4.02 10.79
CA ILE A 365 5.45 -5.46 11.07
C ILE A 365 6.71 -6.20 10.65
N ASP A 366 7.22 -7.06 11.54
CA ASP A 366 8.15 -8.14 11.22
C ASP A 366 7.37 -9.31 10.64
N LEU A 367 7.95 -10.00 9.66
CA LEU A 367 7.39 -11.23 9.09
C LEU A 367 8.25 -12.44 9.48
N ALA A 368 7.65 -13.62 9.43
CA ALA A 368 8.39 -14.88 9.52
C ALA A 368 7.79 -15.93 8.57
N ALA A 369 8.64 -16.84 8.13
CA ALA A 369 8.31 -17.90 7.20
C ALA A 369 8.81 -19.26 7.69
N PRO A 370 8.22 -20.39 7.21
CA PRO A 370 8.71 -21.73 7.52
C PRO A 370 10.12 -22.02 6.98
N GLY A 371 10.58 -21.28 5.98
CA GLY A 371 11.90 -21.42 5.38
C GLY A 371 12.26 -20.25 4.47
N LYS A 372 13.52 -20.18 4.03
CA LYS A 372 14.07 -19.07 3.24
C LYS A 372 13.39 -18.85 1.88
N GLU A 373 12.75 -19.87 1.33
CA GLU A 373 12.11 -19.83 0.01
C GLU A 373 10.59 -20.04 0.09
N GLN A 374 10.00 -19.81 1.28
CA GLN A 374 8.57 -19.99 1.51
C GLN A 374 7.91 -18.65 1.86
N ALA A 375 6.64 -18.51 1.53
CA ALA A 375 5.85 -17.34 1.85
C ALA A 375 5.77 -17.11 3.36
N ALA A 376 5.62 -15.85 3.76
CA ALA A 376 5.40 -15.48 5.15
C ALA A 376 4.15 -16.18 5.70
N ALA A 377 4.30 -16.82 6.85
CA ALA A 377 3.24 -17.55 7.53
C ALA A 377 2.90 -16.95 8.91
N ALA A 378 3.76 -16.06 9.41
CA ALA A 378 3.58 -15.40 10.69
C ALA A 378 4.04 -13.94 10.64
N PHE A 379 3.51 -13.15 11.56
CA PHE A 379 3.83 -11.75 11.71
C PHE A 379 3.82 -11.33 13.19
N ARG A 380 4.43 -10.22 13.51
CA ARG A 380 4.32 -9.51 14.79
C ARG A 380 4.59 -8.03 14.59
N PHE A 381 4.20 -7.21 15.55
CA PHE A 381 4.62 -5.80 15.54
C PHE A 381 6.15 -5.69 15.61
N SER A 382 6.72 -4.81 14.79
CA SER A 382 8.13 -4.49 14.84
C SER A 382 8.45 -3.59 16.03
N LYS A 383 9.74 -3.48 16.36
CA LYS A 383 10.21 -2.51 17.36
C LYS A 383 9.93 -1.04 17.01
N TRP A 384 9.57 -0.74 15.77
CA TRP A 384 9.26 0.60 15.28
C TRP A 384 7.77 0.93 15.29
N SER A 385 6.91 -0.09 15.38
CA SER A 385 5.47 0.04 15.22
C SER A 385 4.86 1.07 16.15
N SER A 386 5.20 1.04 17.43
CA SER A 386 4.67 1.96 18.45
C SER A 386 5.00 3.45 18.15
N ALA A 387 6.20 3.73 17.65
CA ALA A 387 6.57 5.09 17.23
C ALA A 387 5.81 5.50 15.97
N LEU A 388 5.80 4.64 14.95
CA LEU A 388 5.16 4.89 13.66
C LEU A 388 3.64 5.10 13.78
N LEU A 389 2.94 4.26 14.58
CA LEU A 389 1.49 4.40 14.80
C LEU A 389 1.12 5.71 15.50
N ARG A 390 2.01 6.25 16.35
CA ARG A 390 1.85 7.58 16.95
C ARG A 390 2.31 8.73 16.05
N GLY A 391 2.77 8.43 14.83
CA GLY A 391 3.31 9.43 13.90
C GLY A 391 4.69 9.97 14.29
N GLY A 392 5.39 9.26 15.18
CA GLY A 392 6.76 9.60 15.60
C GLY A 392 7.83 8.93 14.74
N ALA A 393 9.04 9.47 14.78
CA ALA A 393 10.20 8.88 14.12
C ALA A 393 10.71 7.67 14.95
N PRO A 394 10.82 6.47 14.36
CA PRO A 394 11.41 5.34 15.04
C PRO A 394 12.92 5.51 15.21
N GLU A 395 13.44 4.98 16.30
CA GLU A 395 14.87 5.00 16.63
C GLU A 395 15.58 3.73 16.12
N GLY A 396 16.92 3.80 16.06
CA GLY A 396 17.78 2.66 15.74
C GLY A 396 17.86 2.33 14.25
N LEU A 397 17.46 3.24 13.35
CA LEU A 397 17.77 3.15 11.94
C LEU A 397 19.23 3.56 11.68
N VAL A 398 19.84 2.96 10.67
CA VAL A 398 21.24 3.25 10.31
C VAL A 398 21.34 4.63 9.68
N ALA A 399 22.31 5.45 10.13
CA ALA A 399 22.54 6.77 9.57
C ALA A 399 23.06 6.71 8.12
N GLU A 400 22.75 7.75 7.35
CA GLU A 400 23.19 7.91 5.96
C GLU A 400 24.55 8.64 5.93
N GLU A 401 25.65 7.89 6.07
CA GLU A 401 27.00 8.45 6.17
C GLU A 401 27.99 7.82 5.18
N SER A 402 27.55 6.87 4.35
CA SER A 402 28.44 6.20 3.40
C SER A 402 28.92 7.15 2.31
N PRO A 403 30.26 7.26 2.09
CA PRO A 403 30.80 8.14 1.08
C PRO A 403 30.61 7.59 -0.35
N ILE A 404 30.61 8.49 -1.33
CA ILE A 404 30.59 8.17 -2.76
C ILE A 404 32.03 7.85 -3.18
N THR A 405 32.23 6.73 -3.87
CA THR A 405 33.51 6.43 -4.52
C THR A 405 33.51 6.92 -5.95
N VAL A 406 34.47 7.76 -6.31
CA VAL A 406 34.59 8.37 -7.63
C VAL A 406 35.86 7.88 -8.31
N THR A 407 35.77 7.49 -9.57
CA THR A 407 36.89 6.99 -10.36
C THR A 407 37.28 7.96 -11.47
N SER A 408 38.53 7.89 -11.94
CA SER A 408 39.09 8.77 -12.99
C SER A 408 38.40 8.60 -14.35
N ASN A 409 37.69 7.51 -14.59
CA ASN A 409 36.91 7.26 -15.80
C ASN A 409 35.46 7.76 -15.72
N ALA A 410 35.21 8.72 -14.83
CA ALA A 410 33.91 9.37 -14.62
C ALA A 410 32.77 8.44 -14.13
N ARG A 411 33.12 7.31 -13.51
CA ARG A 411 32.15 6.45 -12.79
C ARG A 411 32.10 6.81 -11.33
N MET A 412 30.90 6.70 -10.77
CA MET A 412 30.60 6.91 -9.36
C MET A 412 29.90 5.68 -8.83
N VAL A 413 30.38 5.17 -7.71
CA VAL A 413 29.70 4.11 -6.94
C VAL A 413 29.09 4.77 -5.71
N VAL A 414 27.79 4.72 -5.60
CA VAL A 414 27.00 5.36 -4.56
C VAL A 414 26.36 4.29 -3.71
N PRO A 415 26.85 4.07 -2.47
CA PRO A 415 26.22 3.14 -1.53
C PRO A 415 24.79 3.54 -1.18
N ARG A 416 23.97 2.56 -0.77
CA ARG A 416 22.58 2.78 -0.33
C ARG A 416 22.48 3.81 0.81
N LEU A 417 23.40 3.73 1.76
CA LEU A 417 23.46 4.63 2.92
C LEU A 417 24.24 5.92 2.66
N THR A 418 24.51 6.28 1.43
CA THR A 418 24.88 7.68 1.09
C THR A 418 23.65 8.56 1.32
N PRO A 419 23.79 9.81 1.83
CA PRO A 419 22.66 10.72 2.04
C PRO A 419 21.75 10.79 0.81
N ARG A 420 20.45 10.57 1.04
CA ARG A 420 19.44 10.49 -0.06
C ARG A 420 19.43 11.74 -0.93
N VAL A 421 19.67 12.91 -0.34
CA VAL A 421 19.79 14.16 -1.10
C VAL A 421 20.94 14.09 -2.12
N ALA A 422 22.08 13.51 -1.74
CA ALA A 422 23.22 13.34 -2.65
C ALA A 422 22.92 12.28 -3.74
N ARG A 423 22.34 11.14 -3.34
CA ARG A 423 21.90 10.08 -4.28
C ARG A 423 20.93 10.62 -5.32
N TYR A 424 19.92 11.37 -4.90
CA TYR A 424 18.93 11.99 -5.77
C TYR A 424 19.59 12.92 -6.80
N GLN A 425 20.51 13.80 -6.37
CA GLN A 425 21.19 14.73 -7.26
C GLN A 425 22.15 14.02 -8.21
N ILE A 426 22.95 13.06 -7.73
CA ILE A 426 23.84 12.24 -8.59
C ILE A 426 23.02 11.51 -9.66
N SER A 427 21.88 10.96 -9.30
CA SER A 427 20.99 10.28 -10.24
C SER A 427 20.48 11.19 -11.36
N ARG A 428 20.27 12.48 -11.08
CA ARG A 428 19.84 13.49 -12.06
C ARG A 428 20.98 13.93 -13.00
N LEU A 429 22.20 13.96 -12.48
CA LEU A 429 23.39 14.46 -13.20
C LEU A 429 24.11 13.38 -14.02
N SER A 430 23.71 12.12 -13.91
CA SER A 430 24.44 10.98 -14.45
C SER A 430 23.58 10.02 -15.27
N VAL A 431 24.25 9.10 -15.94
CA VAL A 431 23.64 7.90 -16.52
C VAL A 431 23.68 6.79 -15.48
N TRP A 432 22.55 6.14 -15.28
CA TRP A 432 22.42 4.98 -14.39
C TRP A 432 22.92 3.75 -15.14
N GLU A 433 23.95 3.07 -14.63
CA GLU A 433 24.53 1.90 -15.28
C GLU A 433 23.97 0.61 -14.70
N LYS A 434 24.06 0.44 -13.38
CA LYS A 434 23.54 -0.76 -12.69
C LYS A 434 23.36 -0.51 -11.19
N LYS A 435 22.53 -1.33 -10.56
CA LYS A 435 22.53 -1.57 -9.12
C LYS A 435 23.04 -2.99 -8.86
N ALA A 436 23.88 -3.18 -7.88
CA ALA A 436 24.34 -4.48 -7.41
C ALA A 436 24.47 -4.40 -5.89
N ASP A 437 23.85 -5.32 -5.20
CA ASP A 437 23.72 -5.30 -3.75
C ASP A 437 23.21 -3.92 -3.25
N ASP A 438 23.92 -3.34 -2.28
CA ASP A 438 23.64 -2.02 -1.70
C ASP A 438 24.32 -0.85 -2.44
N LYS A 439 24.71 -1.01 -3.72
CA LYS A 439 25.48 -0.01 -4.45
C LYS A 439 24.86 0.31 -5.81
N TYR A 440 24.80 1.58 -6.12
CA TYR A 440 24.36 2.12 -7.40
C TYR A 440 25.56 2.63 -8.19
N THR A 441 25.74 2.16 -9.41
CA THR A 441 26.81 2.63 -10.32
C THR A 441 26.24 3.62 -11.31
N HIS A 442 26.83 4.79 -11.32
CA HIS A 442 26.49 5.90 -12.18
C HIS A 442 27.71 6.30 -13.03
N ARG A 443 27.47 6.85 -14.22
CA ARG A 443 28.50 7.37 -15.09
C ARG A 443 28.15 8.78 -15.56
N LEU A 444 29.11 9.68 -15.45
CA LEU A 444 28.99 11.02 -16.05
C LEU A 444 29.27 10.95 -17.55
N SER A 445 28.44 11.63 -18.32
CA SER A 445 28.62 11.78 -19.76
C SER A 445 28.21 13.18 -20.19
N PRO A 446 28.72 13.68 -21.33
CA PRO A 446 28.29 14.97 -21.88
C PRO A 446 26.76 15.07 -22.01
N ALA A 447 26.11 14.02 -22.48
CA ALA A 447 24.65 13.98 -22.62
C ALA A 447 23.90 14.06 -21.29
N SER A 448 24.43 13.43 -20.22
CA SER A 448 23.80 13.53 -18.90
C SER A 448 23.99 14.91 -18.26
N LEU A 449 25.12 15.53 -18.48
CA LEU A 449 25.40 16.89 -18.02
C LEU A 449 24.56 17.94 -18.77
N GLU A 450 24.37 17.77 -20.08
CA GLU A 450 23.52 18.66 -20.89
C GLU A 450 22.07 18.59 -20.42
N ARG A 451 21.52 17.38 -20.26
CA ARG A 451 20.18 17.18 -19.70
C ARG A 451 20.02 17.78 -18.29
N ALA A 452 21.06 17.69 -17.46
CA ALA A 452 21.07 18.30 -16.14
C ALA A 452 21.05 19.83 -16.22
N ARG A 453 21.77 20.40 -17.18
CA ARG A 453 21.79 21.84 -17.47
C ARG A 453 20.43 22.36 -17.91
N GLU A 454 19.69 21.60 -18.73
CA GLU A 454 18.30 21.89 -19.09
C GLU A 454 17.37 21.95 -17.89
N GLN A 455 17.69 21.21 -16.81
CA GLN A 455 16.98 21.25 -15.53
C GLN A 455 17.51 22.32 -14.56
N GLY A 456 18.39 23.22 -15.00
CA GLY A 456 18.98 24.27 -14.18
C GLY A 456 20.13 23.81 -13.27
N LEU A 457 20.66 22.60 -13.48
CA LEU A 457 21.82 22.10 -12.74
C LEU A 457 23.12 22.43 -13.46
N GLN A 458 24.12 22.91 -12.73
CA GLN A 458 25.44 23.29 -13.22
C GLN A 458 26.51 22.31 -12.73
N VAL A 459 27.67 22.29 -13.40
CA VAL A 459 28.84 21.51 -12.97
C VAL A 459 29.27 21.88 -11.55
N SER A 460 29.19 23.16 -11.19
CA SER A 460 29.47 23.63 -9.83
C SER A 460 28.63 22.94 -8.74
N HIS A 461 27.36 22.63 -9.03
CA HIS A 461 26.50 21.86 -8.11
C HIS A 461 27.02 20.43 -7.93
N LEU A 462 27.45 19.77 -9.03
CA LEU A 462 28.05 18.45 -8.98
C LEU A 462 29.38 18.47 -8.20
N GLU A 463 30.25 19.44 -8.46
CA GLU A 463 31.52 19.60 -7.72
C GLU A 463 31.27 19.77 -6.22
N ALA A 464 30.28 20.59 -5.83
CA ALA A 464 29.91 20.78 -4.42
C ALA A 464 29.41 19.48 -3.76
N ILE A 465 28.58 18.69 -4.45
CA ILE A 465 28.10 17.40 -3.98
C ILE A 465 29.26 16.41 -3.81
N LEU A 466 30.11 16.27 -4.82
CA LEU A 466 31.26 15.37 -4.77
C LEU A 466 32.26 15.79 -3.67
N LYS A 467 32.52 17.08 -3.51
CA LYS A 467 33.39 17.59 -2.44
C LYS A 467 32.84 17.29 -1.04
N ARG A 468 31.53 17.29 -0.89
CA ARG A 468 30.87 17.08 0.41
C ARG A 468 30.72 15.61 0.77
N TYR A 469 30.42 14.75 -0.23
CA TYR A 469 29.95 13.39 0.00
C TYR A 469 30.87 12.30 -0.58
N ALA A 470 31.86 12.65 -1.41
CA ALA A 470 32.80 11.66 -1.92
C ALA A 470 34.02 11.51 -1.02
N GLU A 471 34.53 10.30 -0.92
CA GLU A 471 35.79 9.99 -0.20
C GLU A 471 36.98 10.76 -0.79
N ALA A 472 37.09 10.77 -2.11
CA ALA A 472 38.06 11.53 -2.86
C ALA A 472 37.52 11.80 -4.28
N VAL A 473 37.92 12.94 -4.87
CA VAL A 473 37.56 13.26 -6.25
C VAL A 473 38.83 13.37 -7.09
N PRO A 474 38.98 12.55 -8.13
CA PRO A 474 40.16 12.62 -9.02
C PRO A 474 40.30 13.99 -9.64
N PRO A 475 41.48 14.64 -9.57
CA PRO A 475 41.71 15.98 -10.20
C PRO A 475 41.48 15.99 -11.71
N SER A 476 41.71 14.84 -12.37
CA SER A 476 41.42 14.69 -13.81
C SER A 476 39.94 14.84 -14.13
N LEU A 477 39.05 14.35 -13.27
CA LEU A 477 37.62 14.48 -13.45
C LEU A 477 37.15 15.93 -13.28
N ILE A 478 37.62 16.63 -12.25
CA ILE A 478 37.32 18.04 -12.04
C ILE A 478 37.73 18.85 -13.27
N LYS A 479 38.97 18.65 -13.77
CA LYS A 479 39.46 19.30 -14.97
C LYS A 479 38.60 18.98 -16.21
N ALA A 480 38.14 17.75 -16.35
CA ALA A 480 37.27 17.35 -17.46
C ALA A 480 35.88 18.01 -17.38
N LEU A 481 35.30 18.11 -16.18
CA LEU A 481 34.02 18.79 -15.96
C LEU A 481 34.08 20.29 -16.26
N GLN A 482 35.12 20.96 -15.78
CA GLN A 482 35.37 22.40 -16.06
C GLN A 482 35.61 22.67 -17.54
N ARG A 483 36.37 21.78 -18.24
CA ARG A 483 36.55 21.87 -19.69
C ARG A 483 35.23 21.69 -20.43
N TRP A 484 34.43 20.71 -20.04
CA TRP A 484 33.13 20.49 -20.66
C TRP A 484 32.21 21.70 -20.48
N GLU A 485 32.17 22.28 -19.28
CA GLU A 485 31.36 23.48 -19.00
C GLU A 485 31.77 24.67 -19.89
N ALA A 486 33.07 24.86 -20.09
CA ALA A 486 33.60 25.97 -20.87
C ALA A 486 33.49 25.77 -22.39
N LYS A 487 33.64 24.54 -22.89
CA LYS A 487 33.83 24.24 -24.32
C LYS A 487 32.82 23.28 -24.92
N GLY A 488 31.97 22.67 -24.06
CA GLY A 488 31.05 21.60 -24.46
C GLY A 488 31.76 20.27 -24.75
N THR A 489 31.16 19.44 -25.60
CA THR A 489 31.67 18.11 -25.94
C THR A 489 32.80 18.22 -26.99
N GLU A 490 34.05 18.06 -26.56
CA GLU A 490 35.23 18.17 -27.42
C GLU A 490 35.56 16.86 -28.17
N ALA A 491 35.05 15.72 -27.75
CA ALA A 491 35.28 14.43 -28.42
C ALA A 491 33.97 13.62 -28.52
N ARG A 492 33.68 13.10 -29.68
CA ARG A 492 32.51 12.27 -29.95
C ARG A 492 32.95 10.97 -30.64
N LEU A 493 32.61 9.82 -30.05
CA LEU A 493 32.80 8.52 -30.69
C LEU A 493 31.46 8.12 -31.33
N ALA A 494 31.48 7.81 -32.62
CA ALA A 494 30.32 7.34 -33.35
C ALA A 494 30.66 6.08 -34.15
N GLN A 495 29.75 5.16 -34.25
CA GLN A 495 29.86 4.03 -35.17
C GLN A 495 29.41 4.52 -36.54
N ALA A 496 30.24 4.30 -37.56
CA ALA A 496 29.91 4.66 -38.92
C ALA A 496 30.29 3.54 -39.87
N LEU A 497 29.49 3.39 -40.92
CA LEU A 497 29.77 2.50 -42.02
C LEU A 497 30.67 3.24 -43.01
N VAL A 498 31.80 2.66 -43.34
CA VAL A 498 32.82 3.30 -44.18
C VAL A 498 32.98 2.53 -45.47
N LEU A 499 32.73 3.20 -46.59
CA LEU A 499 33.13 2.72 -47.91
C LEU A 499 34.60 3.05 -48.13
N ARG A 500 35.42 2.05 -48.42
CA ARG A 500 36.81 2.20 -48.88
C ARG A 500 36.90 1.79 -50.35
N VAL A 501 37.52 2.59 -51.15
CA VAL A 501 37.75 2.35 -52.59
C VAL A 501 39.23 2.23 -52.87
N ARG A 502 39.57 1.59 -53.96
CA ARG A 502 40.96 1.28 -54.34
C ARG A 502 41.71 2.47 -54.95
N SER A 503 40.98 3.46 -55.49
CA SER A 503 41.55 4.71 -56.01
C SER A 503 40.67 5.90 -55.71
N ALA A 504 41.24 7.09 -55.64
CA ALA A 504 40.51 8.34 -55.40
C ALA A 504 39.53 8.67 -56.55
N ASP A 505 39.81 8.21 -57.75
CA ASP A 505 38.98 8.46 -58.94
C ASP A 505 37.60 7.82 -58.80
N ILE A 506 37.55 6.58 -58.27
CA ILE A 506 36.27 5.86 -57.98
C ILE A 506 35.40 6.66 -57.03
N LEU A 507 35.99 7.22 -55.96
CA LEU A 507 35.23 8.01 -54.99
C LEU A 507 34.78 9.36 -55.60
N THR A 508 35.60 9.98 -56.44
CA THR A 508 35.26 11.20 -57.15
C THR A 508 34.11 10.98 -58.12
N GLU A 509 34.16 9.89 -58.87
CA GLU A 509 33.10 9.49 -59.80
C GLU A 509 31.79 9.16 -59.06
N LEU A 510 31.85 8.40 -57.96
CA LEU A 510 30.72 8.07 -57.15
C LEU A 510 30.05 9.33 -56.55
N ARG A 511 30.82 10.31 -56.13
CA ARG A 511 30.34 11.60 -55.64
C ARG A 511 29.73 12.49 -56.74
N SER A 512 30.14 12.33 -57.95
CA SER A 512 29.56 13.03 -59.11
C SER A 512 28.28 12.37 -59.62
N SER A 513 27.98 11.17 -59.14
CA SER A 513 26.80 10.38 -59.50
C SER A 513 25.61 10.66 -58.57
N ARG A 514 24.45 10.00 -58.86
CA ARG A 514 23.27 10.01 -58.01
C ARG A 514 23.51 9.36 -56.63
N ALA A 515 24.58 8.60 -56.48
CA ALA A 515 24.97 7.98 -55.22
C ALA A 515 25.48 9.01 -54.19
N ALA A 516 25.88 10.21 -54.61
CA ALA A 516 26.34 11.27 -53.70
C ALA A 516 25.41 11.54 -52.53
N ARG A 517 24.08 11.43 -52.71
CA ARG A 517 23.05 11.60 -51.66
C ARG A 517 23.14 10.60 -50.54
N PHE A 518 23.74 9.43 -50.74
CA PHE A 518 23.91 8.35 -49.80
C PHE A 518 25.26 8.37 -49.07
N LEU A 519 26.16 9.26 -49.52
CA LEU A 519 27.46 9.46 -48.94
C LEU A 519 27.39 10.54 -47.85
N GLY A 520 28.20 10.40 -46.83
CA GLY A 520 28.39 11.34 -45.75
C GLY A 520 29.74 12.06 -45.86
N GLU A 521 30.36 12.34 -44.70
CA GLU A 521 31.64 13.02 -44.60
C GLU A 521 32.78 12.17 -45.17
N PRO A 522 33.71 12.79 -45.95
CA PRO A 522 34.90 12.09 -46.40
C PRO A 522 35.87 11.88 -45.25
N LEU A 523 36.40 10.67 -45.16
CA LEU A 523 37.46 10.31 -44.20
C LEU A 523 38.84 10.35 -44.82
N GLY A 524 38.93 10.65 -46.12
CA GLY A 524 40.16 10.74 -46.89
C GLY A 524 39.91 10.61 -48.40
N PRO A 525 40.96 10.59 -49.22
CA PRO A 525 40.80 10.53 -50.67
C PRO A 525 40.17 9.23 -51.18
N MET A 526 40.28 8.14 -50.42
CA MET A 526 39.77 6.80 -50.79
C MET A 526 38.77 6.24 -49.79
N ALA A 527 38.22 7.05 -48.87
CA ALA A 527 37.28 6.60 -47.86
C ALA A 527 36.19 7.64 -47.59
N VAL A 528 34.94 7.16 -47.41
CA VAL A 528 33.80 8.02 -47.14
C VAL A 528 32.82 7.29 -46.22
N ILE A 529 32.14 8.02 -45.32
CA ILE A 529 31.05 7.51 -44.52
C ILE A 529 29.84 7.27 -45.42
N VAL A 530 29.21 6.13 -45.27
CA VAL A 530 27.93 5.81 -45.90
C VAL A 530 26.79 6.09 -44.90
N LYS A 531 25.72 6.76 -45.34
CA LYS A 531 24.57 7.07 -44.51
C LYS A 531 23.89 5.79 -44.03
N PRO A 532 23.31 5.77 -42.81
CA PRO A 532 22.63 4.62 -42.26
C PRO A 532 21.58 4.05 -43.24
N GLY A 533 21.56 2.72 -43.41
CA GLY A 533 20.64 2.01 -44.28
C GLY A 533 20.84 2.18 -45.79
N ALA A 534 21.92 2.89 -46.22
CA ALA A 534 22.12 3.18 -47.64
C ALA A 534 23.21 2.31 -48.34
N TRP A 535 23.84 1.40 -47.63
CA TRP A 535 24.99 0.65 -48.11
C TRP A 535 24.68 -0.22 -49.33
N GLN A 536 23.54 -0.87 -49.37
CA GLN A 536 23.11 -1.66 -50.53
C GLN A 536 23.00 -0.81 -51.77
N LYS A 537 22.35 0.36 -51.66
CA LYS A 537 22.22 1.31 -52.77
C LYS A 537 23.57 1.83 -53.26
N VAL A 538 24.53 2.00 -52.36
CA VAL A 538 25.91 2.43 -52.75
C VAL A 538 26.62 1.32 -53.51
N LEU A 539 26.47 0.06 -53.11
CA LEU A 539 27.00 -1.11 -53.86
C LEU A 539 26.33 -1.27 -55.22
N ASP A 540 25.01 -1.06 -55.31
CA ASP A 540 24.29 -1.10 -56.59
C ASP A 540 24.83 -0.04 -57.57
N TYR A 541 25.00 1.21 -57.07
CA TYR A 541 25.59 2.28 -57.90
C TYR A 541 27.03 2.03 -58.29
N LEU A 542 27.84 1.42 -57.44
CA LEU A 542 29.20 1.01 -57.79
C LEU A 542 29.16 -0.05 -58.90
N ALA A 543 28.26 -1.02 -58.83
CA ALA A 543 28.08 -2.02 -59.87
C ALA A 543 27.61 -1.42 -61.21
N GLU A 544 26.68 -0.44 -61.18
CA GLU A 544 26.24 0.30 -62.37
C GLU A 544 27.40 1.09 -63.02
N MET A 545 28.37 1.56 -62.23
CA MET A 545 29.57 2.24 -62.71
C MET A 545 30.69 1.27 -63.11
N GLY A 546 30.47 -0.04 -63.02
CA GLY A 546 31.44 -1.06 -63.39
C GLY A 546 32.38 -1.51 -62.28
N TYR A 547 32.13 -1.14 -61.03
CA TYR A 547 32.94 -1.52 -59.89
C TYR A 547 32.20 -2.53 -59.01
N LEU A 548 32.80 -3.69 -58.75
CA LEU A 548 32.22 -4.69 -57.81
C LEU A 548 32.69 -4.37 -56.39
N GLY A 549 31.76 -4.21 -55.46
CA GLY A 549 32.00 -4.02 -54.03
C GLY A 549 31.41 -5.16 -53.22
N GLU A 550 31.97 -5.39 -52.04
CA GLU A 550 31.49 -6.32 -51.06
C GLU A 550 31.27 -5.66 -49.71
N ALA A 551 30.41 -6.24 -48.86
CA ALA A 551 30.18 -5.80 -47.50
C ALA A 551 30.83 -6.79 -46.53
N GLU A 552 31.73 -6.32 -45.68
CA GLU A 552 32.48 -7.09 -44.69
C GLU A 552 31.77 -7.15 -43.33
N PHE A 553 30.44 -7.11 -43.28
CA PHE A 553 29.68 -7.17 -42.01
C PHE A 553 28.43 -8.04 -42.19
N GLU A 554 28.06 -8.75 -41.10
CA GLU A 554 26.83 -9.52 -41.09
C GLU A 554 25.59 -8.61 -40.95
N ASN A 555 24.49 -9.00 -41.61
CA ASN A 555 23.28 -8.19 -41.81
C ASN A 555 22.46 -7.95 -40.50
N GLU A 556 22.94 -8.41 -39.36
CA GLU A 556 22.20 -8.38 -38.09
C GLU A 556 22.38 -7.09 -37.25
N MET A 557 23.16 -6.12 -37.70
CA MET A 557 23.48 -4.89 -36.93
C MET A 557 23.00 -3.58 -37.56
N LEU A 558 21.95 -3.58 -38.36
CA LEU A 558 21.44 -2.31 -38.96
C LEU A 558 19.95 -2.12 -38.67
#